data_f777d06e9f7eb4cc69b805ed70eb8484
#
_entry.id   f777d06e9f7eb4cc69b805ed70eb8484
#
_cell.length_a   1.000
_cell.length_b   1.000
_cell.length_c   1.000
_cell.angle_alpha   90.00
_cell.angle_beta   90.00
_cell.angle_gamma   90.00
#
_symmetry.space_group_name_H-M   'P 1'
#
loop_
_entity.id
_entity.type
_entity.pdbx_description
1 polymer ?
#
loop_
_entity_poly.entity_id
_entity_poly.type
_entity_poly.pdbx_seq_one_letter_code
_entity_poly.pdbx_strand_id
1 'polypeptide(L)'
;MSEETKSNLTLTAIRGATTSDGNTEIFIKDAVVELIQNFISLNDLKKENIISITFTVTKDLTACFPASIARRYFNFDSVAFLDCQQMVVPEDVNFCIRMMALVNLKSKRKPVHPYLKGSSKLRPDR
;
A
#
# COMPACT_ATOMS: atom_id res chain seq x y z
N MET A 1 20.18 15.31 -8.03
CA MET A 1 19.27 15.99 -7.12
C MET A 1 20.01 17.00 -6.29
N SER A 2 19.52 18.20 -6.17
CA SER A 2 20.19 19.26 -5.42
C SER A 2 20.08 19.02 -3.90
N GLU A 3 20.98 19.60 -3.13
CA GLU A 3 20.91 19.58 -1.66
C GLU A 3 19.59 20.15 -1.15
N GLU A 4 19.14 21.22 -1.78
CA GLU A 4 17.89 21.88 -1.46
C GLU A 4 16.70 20.94 -1.62
N THR A 5 16.66 20.16 -2.70
CA THR A 5 15.60 19.19 -2.93
C THR A 5 15.60 18.08 -1.88
N LYS A 6 16.79 17.60 -1.49
CA LYS A 6 16.91 16.59 -0.42
C LYS A 6 16.40 17.10 0.91
N SER A 7 16.72 18.36 1.26
CA SER A 7 16.30 18.94 2.52
C SER A 7 14.78 19.15 2.61
N ASN A 8 14.08 19.08 1.46
CA ASN A 8 12.63 19.23 1.40
C ASN A 8 11.87 17.91 1.50
N LEU A 9 12.57 16.80 1.77
CA LEU A 9 11.96 15.48 1.93
C LEU A 9 12.00 15.04 3.38
N THR A 10 10.92 14.40 3.82
CA THR A 10 10.79 13.86 5.17
C THR A 10 10.43 12.39 5.09
N LEU A 11 11.16 11.57 5.84
CA LEU A 11 10.84 10.14 5.95
C LEU A 11 9.47 10.00 6.62
N THR A 12 8.55 9.34 5.95
CA THR A 12 7.15 9.29 6.35
C THR A 12 6.60 7.88 6.17
N ALA A 13 5.78 7.43 7.11
CA ALA A 13 5.04 6.18 6.97
C ALA A 13 3.63 6.47 6.47
N ILE A 14 3.19 5.73 5.45
CA ILE A 14 1.85 5.87 4.87
C ILE A 14 1.18 4.50 4.94
N ARG A 15 -0.02 4.45 5.51
CA ARG A 15 -0.83 3.24 5.57
C ARG A 15 -1.94 3.28 4.53
N GLY A 16 -2.43 2.10 4.18
CA GLY A 16 -3.57 1.99 3.30
C GLY A 16 -4.18 0.60 3.37
N ALA A 17 -5.32 0.44 2.77
CA ALA A 17 -5.97 -0.86 2.70
C ALA A 17 -7.03 -0.86 1.60
N THR A 18 -7.39 -2.06 1.18
CA THR A 18 -8.50 -2.28 0.25
C THR A 18 -9.07 -3.68 0.51
N THR A 19 -10.17 -3.99 -0.12
CA THR A 19 -10.69 -5.35 -0.14
C THR A 19 -10.66 -5.89 -1.56
N SER A 20 -10.43 -7.20 -1.68
CA SER A 20 -10.50 -7.90 -2.96
C SER A 20 -11.93 -8.40 -3.18
N ASP A 21 -12.36 -8.49 -4.43
CA ASP A 21 -13.69 -9.02 -4.76
C ASP A 21 -13.77 -10.54 -4.64
N GLY A 22 -12.64 -11.19 -4.44
CA GLY A 22 -12.56 -12.63 -4.25
C GLY A 22 -11.12 -13.10 -4.12
N ASN A 23 -10.95 -14.40 -3.93
CA ASN A 23 -9.64 -15.01 -3.76
C ASN A 23 -9.15 -15.63 -5.07
N THR A 24 -8.88 -14.80 -6.05
CA THR A 24 -8.25 -15.21 -7.32
C THR A 24 -7.10 -14.26 -7.62
N GLU A 25 -6.16 -14.71 -8.44
CA GLU A 25 -5.04 -13.85 -8.83
C GLU A 25 -5.53 -12.57 -9.51
N ILE A 26 -6.55 -12.67 -10.38
CA ILE A 26 -7.11 -11.50 -11.08
C ILE A 26 -7.71 -10.51 -10.09
N PHE A 27 -8.53 -10.97 -9.15
CA PHE A 27 -9.17 -10.07 -8.18
C PHE A 27 -8.14 -9.43 -7.24
N ILE A 28 -7.14 -10.19 -6.78
CA ILE A 28 -6.08 -9.65 -5.93
C ILE A 28 -5.24 -8.64 -6.71
N LYS A 29 -4.91 -8.96 -7.98
CA LYS A 29 -4.18 -8.04 -8.86
C LYS A 29 -4.92 -6.71 -9.00
N ASP A 30 -6.21 -6.75 -9.30
CA ASP A 30 -7.01 -5.53 -9.46
C ASP A 30 -7.01 -4.69 -8.19
N ALA A 31 -7.15 -5.34 -7.03
CA ALA A 31 -7.17 -4.66 -5.73
C ALA A 31 -5.81 -4.01 -5.41
N VAL A 32 -4.71 -4.75 -5.60
CA VAL A 32 -3.37 -4.24 -5.30
C VAL A 32 -3.00 -3.10 -6.24
N VAL A 33 -3.28 -3.24 -7.54
CA VAL A 33 -2.97 -2.20 -8.51
C VAL A 33 -3.73 -0.91 -8.17
N GLU A 34 -5.02 -1.00 -7.88
CA GLU A 34 -5.81 0.16 -7.50
C GLU A 34 -5.27 0.83 -6.23
N LEU A 35 -4.95 0.02 -5.21
CA LEU A 35 -4.43 0.54 -3.96
C LEU A 35 -3.12 1.30 -4.17
N ILE A 36 -2.18 0.72 -4.92
CA ILE A 36 -0.89 1.36 -5.17
C ILE A 36 -1.05 2.61 -6.02
N GLN A 37 -1.91 2.59 -7.04
CA GLN A 37 -2.17 3.77 -7.86
C GLN A 37 -2.70 4.93 -7.01
N ASN A 38 -3.63 4.65 -6.10
CA ASN A 38 -4.16 5.67 -5.19
C ASN A 38 -3.09 6.17 -4.22
N PHE A 39 -2.30 5.26 -3.65
CA PHE A 39 -1.19 5.59 -2.77
C PHE A 39 -0.22 6.58 -3.44
N ILE A 40 0.17 6.29 -4.67
CA ILE A 40 1.12 7.11 -5.42
C ILE A 40 0.49 8.46 -5.79
N SER A 41 -0.71 8.46 -6.36
CA SER A 41 -1.32 9.70 -6.87
C SER A 41 -1.74 10.65 -5.76
N LEU A 42 -2.32 10.12 -4.67
CA LEU A 42 -2.77 10.95 -3.55
C LEU A 42 -1.62 11.60 -2.80
N ASN A 43 -0.43 11.02 -2.86
CA ASN A 43 0.76 11.51 -2.16
C ASN A 43 1.80 12.12 -3.10
N ASP A 44 1.51 12.20 -4.39
CA ASP A 44 2.42 12.76 -5.40
C ASP A 44 3.81 12.12 -5.29
N LEU A 45 3.86 10.80 -5.27
CA LEU A 45 5.10 10.04 -5.11
C LEU A 45 5.69 9.65 -6.45
N LYS A 46 7.03 9.66 -6.50
CA LYS A 46 7.80 8.99 -7.55
C LYS A 46 8.31 7.68 -6.98
N LYS A 47 8.60 6.71 -7.83
CA LYS A 47 9.09 5.42 -7.36
C LYS A 47 10.39 5.56 -6.54
N GLU A 48 11.21 6.54 -6.85
CA GLU A 48 12.47 6.82 -6.13
C GLU A 48 12.21 7.27 -4.69
N ASN A 49 11.02 7.75 -4.40
CA ASN A 49 10.65 8.19 -3.06
C ASN A 49 10.17 7.02 -2.18
N ILE A 50 9.93 5.85 -2.74
CA ILE A 50 9.37 4.72 -1.99
C ILE A 50 10.51 3.82 -1.56
N ILE A 51 10.63 3.60 -0.24
CA ILE A 51 11.70 2.82 0.36
C ILE A 51 11.28 1.36 0.53
N SER A 52 10.13 1.15 1.16
CA SER A 52 9.62 -0.20 1.41
C SER A 52 8.11 -0.21 1.49
N ILE A 53 7.51 -1.36 1.16
CA ILE A 53 6.08 -1.60 1.33
C ILE A 53 5.90 -2.97 1.98
N THR A 54 5.20 -2.99 3.11
CA THR A 54 4.78 -4.22 3.77
C THR A 54 3.29 -4.41 3.51
N PHE A 55 2.92 -5.58 3.01
CA PHE A 55 1.52 -5.96 2.84
C PHE A 55 1.12 -6.97 3.88
N THR A 56 -0.12 -6.87 4.36
CA THR A 56 -0.75 -7.97 5.10
C THR A 56 -2.04 -8.36 4.39
N VAL A 57 -2.38 -9.64 4.44
CA VAL A 57 -3.62 -10.15 3.88
C VAL A 57 -4.35 -10.97 4.93
N THR A 58 -5.67 -10.90 4.90
CA THR A 58 -6.49 -11.77 5.74
C THR A 58 -6.36 -13.23 5.27
N LYS A 59 -6.64 -14.18 6.16
CA LYS A 59 -6.39 -15.62 5.91
C LYS A 59 -7.16 -16.17 4.72
N ASP A 60 -8.21 -15.49 4.28
CA ASP A 60 -9.04 -15.88 3.15
C ASP A 60 -8.44 -15.51 1.78
N LEU A 61 -7.32 -14.80 1.75
CA LEU A 61 -6.61 -14.47 0.52
C LEU A 61 -5.35 -15.33 0.43
N THR A 62 -5.36 -16.27 -0.50
CA THR A 62 -4.27 -17.26 -0.65
C THR A 62 -3.79 -17.44 -2.08
N ALA A 63 -4.41 -16.76 -3.06
CA ALA A 63 -4.16 -17.03 -4.47
C ALA A 63 -2.82 -16.51 -4.99
N CYS A 64 -2.31 -15.41 -4.45
CA CYS A 64 -1.01 -14.87 -4.83
C CYS A 64 -0.49 -13.87 -3.81
N PHE A 65 0.78 -13.52 -3.94
CA PHE A 65 1.42 -12.53 -3.07
C PHE A 65 1.16 -11.11 -3.58
N PRO A 66 0.66 -10.19 -2.74
CA PRO A 66 0.55 -8.78 -3.14
C PRO A 66 1.84 -8.16 -3.64
N ALA A 67 2.99 -8.49 -3.01
CA ALA A 67 4.27 -7.96 -3.43
C ALA A 67 4.66 -8.40 -4.85
N SER A 68 4.29 -9.62 -5.25
CA SER A 68 4.52 -10.09 -6.63
C SER A 68 3.76 -9.24 -7.63
N ILE A 69 2.53 -8.89 -7.31
CA ILE A 69 1.71 -8.01 -8.14
C ILE A 69 2.37 -6.64 -8.24
N ALA A 70 2.78 -6.08 -7.10
CA ALA A 70 3.40 -4.76 -7.07
C ALA A 70 4.66 -4.72 -7.95
N ARG A 71 5.52 -5.71 -7.85
CA ARG A 71 6.75 -5.78 -8.66
C ARG A 71 6.45 -5.93 -10.14
N ARG A 72 5.41 -6.70 -10.49
CA ARG A 72 5.07 -6.98 -11.89
C ARG A 72 4.47 -5.79 -12.61
N TYR A 73 3.61 -5.04 -11.93
CA TYR A 73 2.83 -3.97 -12.57
C TYR A 73 3.39 -2.56 -12.33
N PHE A 74 4.34 -2.43 -11.42
CA PHE A 74 5.00 -1.16 -11.13
C PHE A 74 6.51 -1.41 -11.14
N ASN A 75 7.25 -0.56 -11.76
CA ASN A 75 8.70 -0.72 -11.88
C ASN A 75 9.39 -0.35 -10.55
N PHE A 76 9.21 -1.17 -9.53
CA PHE A 76 9.69 -0.94 -8.16
C PHE A 76 10.98 -1.71 -7.86
N ASP A 77 12.00 -1.56 -8.71
CA ASP A 77 13.24 -2.34 -8.59
C ASP A 77 13.99 -2.11 -7.28
N SER A 78 13.91 -0.91 -6.72
CA SER A 78 14.64 -0.55 -5.50
C SER A 78 13.76 -0.55 -4.25
N VAL A 79 12.50 -0.97 -4.36
CA VAL A 79 11.59 -1.02 -3.21
C VAL A 79 11.71 -2.37 -2.51
N ALA A 80 11.88 -2.34 -1.19
CA ALA A 80 11.88 -3.57 -0.39
C ALA A 80 10.44 -3.97 -0.06
N PHE A 81 10.09 -5.24 -0.27
CA PHE A 81 8.74 -5.74 -0.03
C PHE A 81 8.73 -6.85 1.02
N LEU A 82 7.64 -6.91 1.76
CA LEU A 82 7.36 -8.02 2.67
C LEU A 82 5.85 -8.30 2.64
N ASP A 83 5.49 -9.57 2.53
CA ASP A 83 4.11 -10.04 2.66
C ASP A 83 3.94 -10.79 3.96
N CYS A 84 2.89 -10.48 4.70
CA CYS A 84 2.59 -11.12 5.98
C CYS A 84 1.12 -11.51 6.04
N GLN A 85 0.80 -12.48 6.86
CA GLN A 85 -0.59 -12.76 7.18
C GLN A 85 -1.06 -11.80 8.27
N GLN A 86 -2.24 -11.24 8.08
CA GLN A 86 -2.89 -10.40 9.09
C GLN A 86 -3.27 -11.26 10.29
N MET A 87 -3.14 -10.71 11.49
CA MET A 87 -3.65 -11.37 12.69
C MET A 87 -5.11 -11.75 12.49
N VAL A 88 -5.47 -12.96 12.89
CA VAL A 88 -6.84 -13.45 12.79
C VAL A 88 -7.62 -12.98 14.01
N VAL A 89 -8.56 -12.07 13.79
CA VAL A 89 -9.39 -11.49 14.83
C VAL A 89 -10.86 -11.70 14.43
N PRO A 90 -11.73 -12.14 15.33
CA PRO A 90 -13.16 -12.25 15.02
C PRO A 90 -13.72 -10.92 14.50
N GLU A 91 -14.62 -11.01 13.53
CA GLU A 91 -15.31 -9.85 12.95
C GLU A 91 -14.40 -8.90 12.16
N ASP A 92 -13.20 -9.35 11.78
CA ASP A 92 -12.35 -8.56 10.89
C ASP A 92 -12.95 -8.49 9.48
N VAL A 93 -12.49 -7.50 8.71
CA VAL A 93 -12.92 -7.33 7.32
C VAL A 93 -12.44 -8.51 6.48
N ASN A 94 -13.32 -9.06 5.64
CA ASN A 94 -12.98 -10.17 4.76
C ASN A 94 -12.21 -9.70 3.53
N PHE A 95 -11.39 -10.57 2.97
CA PHE A 95 -10.62 -10.33 1.73
C PHE A 95 -9.88 -9.01 1.78
N CYS A 96 -9.25 -8.71 2.91
CA CYS A 96 -8.62 -7.42 3.13
C CYS A 96 -7.12 -7.47 2.88
N ILE A 97 -6.63 -6.47 2.16
CA ILE A 97 -5.21 -6.25 1.91
C ILE A 97 -4.86 -4.92 2.56
N ARG A 98 -3.90 -4.94 3.49
CA ARG A 98 -3.40 -3.73 4.14
C ARG A 98 -1.96 -3.49 3.71
N MET A 99 -1.55 -2.23 3.71
CA MET A 99 -0.18 -1.87 3.41
C MET A 99 0.35 -0.84 4.39
N MET A 100 1.65 -0.88 4.62
CA MET A 100 2.38 0.22 5.24
C MET A 100 3.63 0.46 4.41
N ALA A 101 3.81 1.69 3.97
CA ALA A 101 4.96 2.08 3.17
C ALA A 101 5.80 3.10 3.91
N LEU A 102 7.13 2.99 3.75
CA LEU A 102 8.05 4.04 4.14
C LEU A 102 8.46 4.79 2.88
N VAL A 103 8.30 6.10 2.90
CA VAL A 103 8.58 6.95 1.75
C VAL A 103 9.32 8.21 2.19
N ASN A 104 9.96 8.85 1.23
CA ASN A 104 10.44 10.22 1.37
C ASN A 104 9.38 11.15 0.79
N LEU A 105 8.66 11.86 1.64
CA LEU A 105 7.56 12.73 1.26
C LEU A 105 8.00 14.18 1.33
N LYS A 106 7.44 15.04 0.49
CA LYS A 106 7.72 16.48 0.55
C LYS A 106 7.38 16.98 1.96
N SER A 107 8.32 17.70 2.59
CA SER A 107 8.29 18.01 4.02
C SER A 107 7.03 18.72 4.50
N LYS A 108 6.43 19.56 3.69
CA LYS A 108 5.23 20.28 4.07
C LYS A 108 3.94 19.58 3.66
N ARG A 109 4.07 18.42 3.04
CA ARG A 109 2.90 17.68 2.56
C ARG A 109 2.38 16.77 3.67
N LYS A 110 1.09 16.82 3.92
CA LYS A 110 0.43 15.92 4.85
C LYS A 110 0.19 14.58 4.14
N PRO A 111 0.59 13.44 4.74
CA PRO A 111 0.36 12.15 4.10
C PRO A 111 -1.13 11.83 4.01
N VAL A 112 -1.51 11.19 2.91
CA VAL A 112 -2.86 10.69 2.68
C VAL A 112 -2.83 9.17 2.71
N HIS A 113 -3.63 8.57 3.58
CA HIS A 113 -3.70 7.13 3.78
C HIS A 113 -4.91 6.57 3.02
N PRO A 114 -4.71 5.87 1.88
CA PRO A 114 -5.85 5.38 1.09
C PRO A 114 -6.50 4.15 1.73
N TYR A 115 -7.73 4.28 2.13
CA TYR A 115 -8.57 3.18 2.61
C TYR A 115 -9.74 3.02 1.66
N LEU A 116 -9.67 1.99 0.81
CA LEU A 116 -10.56 1.82 -0.33
C LEU A 116 -11.59 0.72 -0.07
N LYS A 117 -12.72 0.79 -0.75
CA LYS A 117 -13.76 -0.23 -0.73
C LYS A 117 -14.18 -0.59 0.70
N GLY A 118 -14.31 -1.89 1.01
CA GLY A 118 -14.74 -2.35 2.31
C GLY A 118 -13.80 -2.03 3.46
N SER A 119 -12.55 -1.68 3.18
CA SER A 119 -11.59 -1.31 4.22
C SER A 119 -11.79 0.11 4.75
N SER A 120 -12.59 0.92 4.09
CA SER A 120 -12.81 2.31 4.50
C SER A 120 -13.35 2.42 5.93
N LYS A 121 -14.08 1.41 6.40
CA LYS A 121 -14.62 1.37 7.76
C LYS A 121 -13.59 1.06 8.84
N LEU A 122 -12.38 0.62 8.47
CA LEU A 122 -11.30 0.37 9.42
C LEU A 122 -10.76 1.68 10.01
N ARG A 123 -10.80 2.73 9.25
CA ARG A 123 -10.32 4.06 9.65
C ARG A 123 -11.32 5.11 9.15
N PRO A 124 -12.49 5.21 9.79
CA PRO A 124 -13.53 6.12 9.32
C PRO A 124 -13.14 7.59 9.38
N ASP A 125 -12.07 7.92 10.08
CA ASP A 125 -11.51 9.27 10.17
C ASP A 125 -10.61 9.63 8.97
N ARG A 126 -10.44 8.74 8.00
CA ARG A 126 -9.53 8.93 6.87
C ARG A 126 -10.24 9.20 5.55
#